data_4681c875bf19a78a223cb4e2c8ec56fe
#
_entry.id   4681c875bf19a78a223cb4e2c8ec56fe
#
_cell.length_a   1.000
_cell.length_b   1.000
_cell.length_c   1.000
_cell.angle_alpha   90.00
_cell.angle_beta   90.00
_cell.angle_gamma   90.00
#
_symmetry.space_group_name_H-M   'P 1'
#
loop_
_entity.id
_entity.type
_entity.pdbx_description
1 polymer ?
#
loop_
_entity_poly.entity_id
_entity_poly.type
_entity_poly.pdbx_seq_one_letter_code
_entity_poly.pdbx_strand_id
1 'polypeptide(L)'
;MKKQMVLLFIGLLSAVYANESYYKSGKLVELQNIHTSKSVNGSYINYYKNTQGKKIGITDDILVQCRDGVSCPNLLNDFNLVNYSKLTDKIFIIKIEDYDNIFSISRKLFESGDVEFAHPNFIKERRKR
;
A
#
# COMPACT_ATOMS: atom_id res chain seq x y z
N MET A 1 -23.99 1.07 -29.95
CA MET A 1 -24.54 1.18 -28.61
C MET A 1 -24.57 -0.13 -27.87
N LYS A 2 -25.08 -1.18 -28.46
CA LYS A 2 -25.08 -2.50 -27.80
C LYS A 2 -23.69 -3.03 -27.51
N LYS A 3 -22.71 -2.69 -28.34
CA LYS A 3 -21.31 -3.09 -28.12
C LYS A 3 -20.70 -2.48 -26.88
N GLN A 4 -21.11 -1.28 -26.50
CA GLN A 4 -20.60 -0.62 -25.33
C GLN A 4 -21.09 -1.29 -24.05
N MET A 5 -22.30 -1.79 -24.03
CA MET A 5 -22.84 -2.53 -22.89
C MET A 5 -22.09 -3.83 -22.64
N VAL A 6 -21.70 -4.53 -23.71
CA VAL A 6 -20.92 -5.76 -23.58
C VAL A 6 -19.54 -5.48 -23.00
N LEU A 7 -18.90 -4.40 -23.42
CA LEU A 7 -17.60 -3.99 -22.89
C LEU A 7 -17.69 -3.63 -21.40
N LEU A 8 -18.72 -2.95 -21.00
CA LEU A 8 -18.96 -2.63 -19.59
C LEU A 8 -19.14 -3.89 -18.75
N PHE A 9 -19.85 -4.89 -19.29
CA PHE A 9 -20.05 -6.14 -18.59
C PHE A 9 -18.74 -6.89 -18.37
N ILE A 10 -17.86 -6.92 -19.38
CA ILE A 10 -16.54 -7.54 -19.26
C ILE A 10 -15.68 -6.79 -18.23
N GLY A 11 -15.76 -5.47 -18.21
CA GLY A 11 -15.06 -4.67 -17.21
C GLY A 11 -15.48 -4.98 -15.79
N LEU A 12 -16.77 -5.21 -15.57
CA LEU A 12 -17.29 -5.58 -14.27
C LEU A 12 -16.80 -6.96 -13.82
N LEU A 13 -16.72 -7.90 -14.74
CA LEU A 13 -16.18 -9.23 -14.42
C LEU A 13 -14.69 -9.15 -14.02
N SER A 14 -13.93 -8.31 -14.69
CA SER A 14 -12.52 -8.10 -14.33
C SER A 14 -12.36 -7.53 -12.92
N ALA A 15 -13.30 -6.72 -12.47
CA ALA A 15 -13.25 -6.09 -11.15
C ALA A 15 -13.48 -7.07 -10.01
N VAL A 16 -13.96 -8.29 -10.28
CA VAL A 16 -14.13 -9.32 -9.24
C VAL A 16 -12.80 -9.77 -8.66
N TYR A 17 -11.71 -9.68 -9.44
CA TYR A 17 -10.37 -9.98 -8.97
C TYR A 17 -9.74 -8.68 -8.49
N ALA A 18 -9.99 -8.33 -7.22
CA ALA A 18 -9.49 -7.10 -6.63
C ALA A 18 -7.98 -7.17 -6.49
N ASN A 19 -7.27 -6.45 -7.35
CA ASN A 19 -5.84 -6.26 -7.22
C ASN A 19 -5.58 -4.97 -6.46
N GLU A 20 -4.59 -5.01 -5.61
CA GLU A 20 -4.08 -3.83 -4.92
C GLU A 20 -2.82 -3.35 -5.62
N SER A 21 -2.47 -2.09 -5.44
CA SER A 21 -1.29 -1.53 -6.07
C SER A 21 -0.64 -0.48 -5.19
N TYR A 22 0.67 -0.33 -5.36
CA TYR A 22 1.45 0.68 -4.67
C TYR A 22 2.59 1.14 -5.58
N TYR A 23 3.19 2.28 -5.25
CA TYR A 23 4.31 2.80 -6.02
C TYR A 23 5.63 2.33 -5.42
N LYS A 24 6.49 1.80 -6.29
CA LYS A 24 7.86 1.43 -5.95
C LYS A 24 8.79 2.03 -6.99
N SER A 25 9.73 2.86 -6.55
CA SER A 25 10.67 3.55 -7.44
C SER A 25 9.95 4.31 -8.56
N GLY A 26 8.83 4.95 -8.24
CA GLY A 26 8.03 5.72 -9.18
C GLY A 26 7.15 4.91 -10.11
N LYS A 27 7.14 3.58 -9.99
CA LYS A 27 6.33 2.70 -10.82
C LYS A 27 5.24 2.03 -10.01
N LEU A 28 4.08 1.88 -10.62
CA LEU A 28 2.96 1.20 -10.00
C LEU A 28 3.19 -0.31 -10.05
N VAL A 29 3.15 -0.94 -8.88
CA VAL A 29 3.32 -2.39 -8.73
C VAL A 29 1.99 -2.98 -8.29
N GLU A 30 1.55 -4.04 -8.97
CA GLU A 30 0.29 -4.70 -8.66
C GLU A 30 0.51 -5.94 -7.79
N LEU A 31 -0.42 -6.14 -6.86
CA LEU A 31 -0.46 -7.28 -5.97
C LEU A 31 -1.83 -7.94 -6.04
N GLN A 32 -1.85 -9.25 -6.08
CA GLN A 32 -3.09 -10.02 -6.06
C GLN A 32 -3.39 -10.46 -4.62
N ASN A 33 -4.59 -10.14 -4.15
CA ASN A 33 -5.03 -10.59 -2.83
C ASN A 33 -5.30 -12.10 -2.87
N ILE A 34 -4.65 -12.84 -1.99
CA ILE A 34 -4.84 -14.29 -1.89
C ILE A 34 -5.72 -14.68 -0.71
N HIS A 35 -6.35 -13.69 -0.07
CA HIS A 35 -7.31 -13.88 1.03
C HIS A 35 -6.76 -14.72 2.18
N THR A 36 -5.47 -14.55 2.47
CA THR A 36 -4.81 -15.20 3.60
C THR A 36 -4.30 -14.11 4.53
N SER A 37 -4.56 -14.29 5.82
CA SER A 37 -4.12 -13.35 6.83
C SER A 37 -3.57 -14.08 8.04
N LYS A 38 -2.76 -13.38 8.82
CA LYS A 38 -2.12 -13.92 10.01
C LYS A 38 -1.98 -12.81 11.04
N SER A 39 -2.16 -13.16 12.31
CA SER A 39 -1.88 -12.27 13.41
C SER A 39 -0.56 -12.65 14.06
N VAL A 40 0.37 -11.70 14.14
CA VAL A 40 1.69 -11.93 14.73
C VAL A 40 1.96 -10.79 15.72
N ASN A 41 2.17 -11.14 16.98
CA ASN A 41 2.47 -10.15 18.03
C ASN A 41 1.50 -8.98 18.06
N GLY A 42 0.20 -9.25 17.88
CA GLY A 42 -0.83 -8.21 17.86
C GLY A 42 -0.93 -7.43 16.57
N SER A 43 -0.07 -7.70 15.60
CA SER A 43 -0.13 -7.08 14.28
C SER A 43 -0.85 -7.99 13.29
N TYR A 44 -1.68 -7.39 12.46
CA TYR A 44 -2.44 -8.10 11.45
C TYR A 44 -1.71 -8.02 10.11
N ILE A 45 -1.49 -9.18 9.48
CA ILE A 45 -0.76 -9.26 8.22
C ILE A 45 -1.67 -9.90 7.18
N ASN A 46 -1.91 -9.21 6.10
CA ASN A 46 -2.58 -9.77 4.92
C ASN A 46 -1.55 -10.15 3.88
N TYR A 47 -1.77 -11.28 3.25
CA TYR A 47 -0.84 -11.79 2.26
C TYR A 47 -1.35 -11.58 0.86
N TYR A 48 -0.41 -11.27 -0.02
CA TYR A 48 -0.64 -10.99 -1.43
C TYR A 48 0.40 -11.75 -2.25
N LYS A 49 0.13 -11.94 -3.54
CA LYS A 49 1.13 -12.40 -4.48
C LYS A 49 1.53 -11.27 -5.41
N ASN A 50 2.84 -11.14 -5.64
CA ASN A 50 3.33 -10.21 -6.64
C ASN A 50 3.24 -10.83 -8.04
N THR A 51 3.63 -10.08 -9.09
CA THR A 51 3.56 -10.53 -10.47
C THR A 51 4.49 -11.72 -10.75
N GLN A 52 5.47 -11.95 -9.88
CA GLN A 52 6.40 -13.08 -9.97
C GLN A 52 5.92 -14.29 -9.17
N GLY A 53 4.72 -14.24 -8.61
CA GLY A 53 4.15 -15.32 -7.83
C GLY A 53 4.69 -15.44 -6.40
N LYS A 54 5.47 -14.47 -5.94
CA LYS A 54 5.99 -14.47 -4.57
C LYS A 54 4.94 -13.96 -3.59
N LYS A 55 4.87 -14.63 -2.45
CA LYS A 55 4.00 -14.25 -1.35
C LYS A 55 4.62 -13.10 -0.56
N ILE A 56 3.85 -12.05 -0.36
CA ILE A 56 4.28 -10.84 0.36
C ILE A 56 3.25 -10.54 1.43
N GLY A 57 3.71 -10.33 2.68
CA GLY A 57 2.87 -9.88 3.77
C GLY A 57 2.82 -8.36 3.83
N ILE A 58 1.63 -7.81 4.01
CA ILE A 58 1.42 -6.38 4.19
C ILE A 58 0.95 -6.15 5.61
N THR A 59 1.69 -5.33 6.34
CA THR A 59 1.34 -4.95 7.70
C THR A 59 0.35 -3.79 7.71
N ASP A 60 0.04 -3.28 8.90
CA ASP A 60 -0.83 -2.12 9.06
C ASP A 60 -0.05 -0.80 9.10
N ASP A 61 1.17 -0.80 8.60
CA ASP A 61 2.04 0.37 8.60
C ASP A 61 2.33 0.83 7.17
N ILE A 62 2.53 2.15 7.02
CA ILE A 62 3.04 2.75 5.79
C ILE A 62 4.40 3.38 6.11
N LEU A 63 5.36 3.15 5.23
CA LEU A 63 6.65 3.84 5.27
C LEU A 63 6.61 5.02 4.31
N VAL A 64 7.07 6.18 4.77
CA VAL A 64 7.08 7.38 3.95
C VAL A 64 8.36 8.17 4.19
N GLN A 65 8.93 8.69 3.11
CA GLN A 65 10.01 9.67 3.18
C GLN A 65 9.58 10.90 2.40
N CYS A 66 9.51 12.03 3.07
CA CYS A 66 9.15 13.29 2.43
C CYS A 66 10.33 13.88 1.67
N ARG A 67 10.04 14.67 0.65
CA ARG A 67 11.06 15.38 -0.11
C ARG A 67 11.72 16.44 0.76
N ASP A 68 12.93 16.82 0.39
CA ASP A 68 13.63 17.91 1.06
C ASP A 68 12.80 19.19 0.98
N GLY A 69 12.73 19.90 2.08
CA GLY A 69 11.95 21.14 2.17
C GLY A 69 10.48 20.92 2.52
N VAL A 70 9.99 19.69 2.56
CA VAL A 70 8.63 19.39 2.95
C VAL A 70 8.59 19.00 4.42
N SER A 71 7.68 19.60 5.18
CA SER A 71 7.44 19.20 6.56
C SER A 71 6.58 17.94 6.56
N CYS A 72 7.20 16.80 6.87
CA CYS A 72 6.48 15.53 6.90
C CYS A 72 5.33 15.54 7.92
N PRO A 73 5.52 16.05 9.16
CA PRO A 73 4.39 16.13 10.08
C PRO A 73 3.21 16.94 9.56
N ASN A 74 3.47 18.05 8.86
CA ASN A 74 2.39 18.85 8.29
C ASN A 74 1.68 18.11 7.17
N LEU A 75 2.43 17.44 6.30
CA LEU A 75 1.86 16.64 5.22
C LEU A 75 0.97 15.53 5.77
N LEU A 76 1.47 14.79 6.76
CA LEU A 76 0.72 13.71 7.36
C LEU A 76 -0.54 14.20 8.05
N ASN A 77 -0.47 15.36 8.70
CA ASN A 77 -1.64 15.97 9.32
C ASN A 77 -2.69 16.35 8.28
N ASP A 78 -2.28 16.85 7.12
CA ASP A 78 -3.20 17.17 6.02
C ASP A 78 -3.96 15.93 5.52
N PHE A 79 -3.36 14.75 5.66
CA PHE A 79 -3.97 13.48 5.30
C PHE A 79 -4.70 12.83 6.48
N ASN A 80 -4.82 13.52 7.62
CA ASN A 80 -5.40 12.98 8.85
C ASN A 80 -4.67 11.76 9.39
N LEU A 81 -3.37 11.67 9.14
CA LEU A 81 -2.53 10.56 9.60
C LEU A 81 -1.74 11.05 10.81
N VAL A 82 -2.28 10.81 11.99
CA VAL A 82 -1.74 11.37 13.24
C VAL A 82 -0.94 10.37 14.07
N ASN A 83 -1.06 9.09 13.77
CA ASN A 83 -0.36 8.04 14.52
C ASN A 83 0.89 7.62 13.74
N TYR A 84 1.98 8.35 13.96
CA TYR A 84 3.24 8.09 13.26
C TYR A 84 4.42 8.28 14.21
N SER A 85 5.55 7.69 13.83
CA SER A 85 6.82 7.87 14.53
C SER A 85 7.94 7.91 13.51
N LYS A 86 9.09 8.42 13.94
CA LYS A 86 10.29 8.40 13.09
C LYS A 86 10.97 7.04 13.16
N LEU A 87 11.21 6.45 12.00
CA LEU A 87 12.02 5.26 11.89
C LEU A 87 13.50 5.63 11.75
N THR A 88 13.77 6.66 10.94
CA THR A 88 15.07 7.30 10.79
C THR A 88 14.85 8.81 10.73
N ASP A 89 15.92 9.58 10.57
CA ASP A 89 15.80 11.04 10.44
C ASP A 89 14.91 11.48 9.28
N LYS A 90 14.80 10.64 8.25
CA LYS A 90 14.05 10.98 7.04
C LYS A 90 12.83 10.12 6.82
N ILE A 91 12.77 8.94 7.42
CA ILE A 91 11.71 7.97 7.17
C ILE A 91 10.77 7.92 8.36
N PHE A 92 9.49 8.06 8.08
CA PHE A 92 8.41 7.93 9.05
C PHE A 92 7.68 6.63 8.85
N ILE A 93 7.22 6.05 9.93
CA ILE A 93 6.34 4.89 9.91
C ILE A 93 4.98 5.33 10.43
N ILE A 94 3.92 5.04 9.69
CA ILE A 94 2.56 5.48 9.99
C ILE A 94 1.70 4.27 10.26
N LYS A 95 1.08 4.24 11.42
CA LYS A 95 0.12 3.20 11.78
C LYS A 95 -1.22 3.53 11.13
N ILE A 96 -1.77 2.60 10.38
CA ILE A 96 -3.04 2.76 9.69
C ILE A 96 -4.09 1.91 10.40
N GLU A 97 -5.08 2.57 10.97
CA GLU A 97 -6.19 1.88 11.64
C GLU A 97 -7.17 1.29 10.62
N ASP A 98 -7.40 2.03 9.53
CA ASP A 98 -8.26 1.58 8.46
C ASP A 98 -7.44 0.76 7.47
N TYR A 99 -7.23 -0.49 7.81
CA TYR A 99 -6.38 -1.42 7.09
C TYR A 99 -6.78 -1.58 5.62
N ASP A 100 -8.09 -1.56 5.34
CA ASP A 100 -8.61 -1.76 3.99
C ASP A 100 -8.18 -0.66 3.03
N ASN A 101 -7.80 0.50 3.56
CA ASN A 101 -7.40 1.65 2.76
C ASN A 101 -5.89 1.88 2.70
N ILE A 102 -5.09 0.94 3.21
CA ILE A 102 -3.64 1.14 3.30
C ILE A 102 -3.00 1.40 1.93
N PHE A 103 -3.43 0.69 0.89
CA PHE A 103 -2.90 0.90 -0.45
C PHE A 103 -3.36 2.23 -1.03
N SER A 104 -4.62 2.56 -0.86
CA SER A 104 -5.17 3.83 -1.32
C SER A 104 -4.46 5.02 -0.66
N ILE A 105 -4.24 4.95 0.63
CA ILE A 105 -3.55 6.01 1.38
C ILE A 105 -2.11 6.16 0.89
N SER A 106 -1.39 5.05 0.73
CA SER A 106 -0.01 5.13 0.27
C SER A 106 0.09 5.68 -1.15
N ARG A 107 -0.83 5.32 -2.04
CA ARG A 107 -0.86 5.89 -3.39
C ARG A 107 -1.13 7.39 -3.37
N LYS A 108 -2.10 7.83 -2.58
CA LYS A 108 -2.43 9.26 -2.46
C LYS A 108 -1.25 10.07 -1.92
N LEU A 109 -0.55 9.54 -0.94
CA LEU A 109 0.66 10.19 -0.43
C LEU A 109 1.71 10.36 -1.54
N PHE A 110 1.96 9.31 -2.31
CA PHE A 110 2.93 9.40 -3.39
C PHE A 110 2.47 10.36 -4.48
N GLU A 111 1.20 10.32 -4.83
CA GLU A 111 0.63 11.16 -5.88
C GLU A 111 0.56 12.63 -5.51
N SER A 112 0.71 12.97 -4.23
CA SER A 112 0.79 14.36 -3.79
C SER A 112 2.02 15.10 -4.35
N GLY A 113 3.05 14.35 -4.71
CA GLY A 113 4.30 14.92 -5.21
C GLY A 113 5.25 15.39 -4.13
N ASP A 114 4.89 15.27 -2.86
CA ASP A 114 5.65 15.80 -1.73
C ASP A 114 6.52 14.74 -1.04
N VAL A 115 6.50 13.51 -1.53
CA VAL A 115 7.27 12.42 -0.93
C VAL A 115 8.20 11.79 -1.95
N GLU A 116 9.33 11.28 -1.45
CA GLU A 116 10.25 10.46 -2.25
C GLU A 116 9.66 9.07 -2.46
N PHE A 117 9.07 8.52 -1.41
CA PHE A 117 8.34 7.27 -1.51
C PHE A 117 7.26 7.21 -0.43
N ALA A 118 6.23 6.42 -0.69
CA ALA A 118 5.21 6.04 0.27
C ALA A 118 4.65 4.69 -0.17
N HIS A 119 4.78 3.70 0.69
CA HIS A 119 4.26 2.36 0.39
C HIS A 119 3.99 1.61 1.68
N PRO A 120 3.13 0.58 1.63
CA PRO A 120 2.93 -0.28 2.78
C PRO A 120 4.22 -0.94 3.23
N ASN A 121 4.32 -1.24 4.50
CA ASN A 121 5.44 -1.99 5.03
C ASN A 121 5.26 -3.47 4.71
N PHE A 122 6.32 -4.09 4.19
CA PHE A 122 6.29 -5.45 3.70
C PHE A 122 7.02 -6.41 4.61
N ILE A 123 6.49 -7.63 4.70
CA ILE A 123 7.18 -8.75 5.30
C ILE A 123 7.33 -9.83 4.22
N LYS A 124 8.57 -10.14 3.87
CA LYS A 124 8.87 -11.22 2.95
C LYS A 124 9.10 -12.50 3.73
N GLU A 125 8.49 -13.59 3.29
CA GLU A 125 8.80 -14.88 3.86
C GLU A 125 10.23 -15.29 3.50
N ARG A 126 11.01 -15.59 4.53
CA ARG A 126 12.33 -16.13 4.32
C ARG A 126 12.23 -17.65 4.24
N ARG A 127 12.89 -18.23 3.25
CA ARG A 127 13.05 -19.66 3.21
C ARG A 127 13.97 -20.08 4.35
N LYS A 128 13.51 -21.02 5.14
CA LYS A 128 14.39 -21.71 6.08
C LYS A 128 15.31 -22.64 5.31
N ARG A 129 16.54 -22.59 5.65
CA ARG A 129 17.53 -23.52 5.12
C ARG A 129 17.70 -24.72 6.04
#